data_aef268d524cb6990eef00a03573050f3
#
_entry.id   aef268d524cb6990eef00a03573050f3
#
_cell.length_a   1.000
_cell.length_b   1.000
_cell.length_c   1.000
_cell.angle_alpha   90.00
_cell.angle_beta   90.00
_cell.angle_gamma   90.00
#
_symmetry.space_group_name_H-M   'P 1'
#
loop_
_entity.id
_entity.type
_entity.pdbx_description
1 polymer ?
#
loop_
_entity_poly.entity_id
_entity_poly.type
_entity_poly.pdbx_seq_one_letter_code
_entity_poly.pdbx_strand_id
1 'polypeptide(L)'
;PHYRDISISYELSVPANTQVTSRTGSGDQMIGSINGAVLARTGSGDIHIERAGGGLDARTGSGDIRASAVGGAISAQTGSGDIDVAQAARADVEARTGSGDVMLSLPADAAFALSARTGSGSIEASQPVQVEGKRRRNRLEGTVRGGGTRVDITTGSGSIRIR
;
A
#
# COMPACT_ATOMS: atom_id res chain seq x y z
N PRO A 1 35.06 16.89 16.81
CA PRO A 1 34.93 15.86 15.80
C PRO A 1 33.85 16.27 14.82
N HIS A 2 34.24 16.46 13.55
CA HIS A 2 33.31 16.74 12.48
C HIS A 2 32.72 15.38 12.04
N TYR A 3 31.53 15.07 12.47
CA TYR A 3 30.75 13.96 11.87
C TYR A 3 30.37 14.42 10.46
N ARG A 4 30.99 13.83 9.45
CA ARG A 4 30.54 13.99 8.07
C ARG A 4 29.38 13.05 7.90
N ASP A 5 28.19 13.58 7.60
CA ASP A 5 27.07 12.78 7.16
C ASP A 5 27.47 12.08 5.86
N ILE A 6 27.67 10.78 5.94
CA ILE A 6 27.98 9.97 4.76
C ILE A 6 26.66 9.47 4.22
N SER A 7 26.26 9.97 3.06
CA SER A 7 25.13 9.44 2.30
C SER A 7 25.66 8.49 1.24
N ILE A 8 25.14 7.26 1.22
CA ILE A 8 25.51 6.26 0.22
C ILE A 8 24.26 5.94 -0.58
N SER A 9 24.32 6.17 -1.89
CA SER A 9 23.25 5.78 -2.82
C SER A 9 23.69 4.55 -3.62
N TYR A 10 22.79 3.60 -3.78
CA TYR A 10 23.03 2.41 -4.59
C TYR A 10 22.06 2.42 -5.77
N GLU A 11 22.60 2.15 -6.95
CA GLU A 11 21.83 1.88 -8.16
C GLU A 11 22.10 0.44 -8.60
N LEU A 12 21.05 -0.35 -8.71
CA LEU A 12 21.13 -1.77 -9.08
C LEU A 12 20.27 -2.02 -10.31
N SER A 13 20.87 -2.58 -11.34
CA SER A 13 20.17 -3.08 -12.52
C SER A 13 19.93 -4.58 -12.36
N VAL A 14 18.69 -5.01 -12.37
CA VAL A 14 18.31 -6.42 -12.24
C VAL A 14 17.39 -6.84 -13.41
N PRO A 15 17.39 -8.13 -13.81
CA PRO A 15 16.42 -8.62 -14.78
C PRO A 15 14.99 -8.38 -14.33
N ALA A 16 14.08 -8.04 -15.24
CA ALA A 16 12.68 -7.71 -14.92
C ALA A 16 11.93 -8.85 -14.21
N ASN A 17 12.29 -10.11 -14.46
CA ASN A 17 11.66 -11.29 -13.86
C ASN A 17 12.25 -11.68 -12.49
N THR A 18 13.02 -10.80 -11.87
CA THR A 18 13.67 -11.03 -10.58
C THR A 18 12.72 -10.71 -9.44
N GLN A 19 12.80 -11.49 -8.37
CA GLN A 19 12.23 -11.11 -7.08
C GLN A 19 13.20 -10.14 -6.39
N VAL A 20 12.70 -9.00 -5.93
CA VAL A 20 13.52 -7.97 -5.29
C VAL A 20 13.26 -7.94 -3.79
N THR A 21 14.33 -8.01 -3.01
CA THR A 21 14.28 -7.76 -1.57
C THR A 21 15.23 -6.62 -1.24
N SER A 22 14.67 -5.50 -0.78
CA SER A 22 15.41 -4.30 -0.39
C SER A 22 15.18 -3.97 1.08
N ARG A 23 16.27 -3.69 1.81
CA ARG A 23 16.20 -3.27 3.21
C ARG A 23 17.18 -2.14 3.46
N THR A 24 16.69 -1.08 4.11
CA THR A 24 17.55 0.03 4.55
C THR A 24 17.13 0.48 5.97
N GLY A 25 18.04 1.03 6.71
CA GLY A 25 17.75 1.62 8.02
C GLY A 25 17.08 2.97 7.87
N SER A 26 17.67 3.84 7.06
CA SER A 26 17.16 5.19 6.78
C SER A 26 17.49 5.54 5.34
N GLY A 27 16.52 6.01 4.62
CA GLY A 27 16.67 6.40 3.23
C GLY A 27 15.55 5.87 2.36
N ASP A 28 15.36 6.54 1.26
CA ASP A 28 14.32 6.25 0.31
C ASP A 28 14.68 5.04 -0.55
N GLN A 29 13.67 4.30 -0.92
CA GLN A 29 13.78 3.18 -1.85
C GLN A 29 12.99 3.50 -3.12
N MET A 30 13.66 3.50 -4.24
CA MET A 30 13.04 3.67 -5.55
C MET A 30 13.22 2.38 -6.34
N ILE A 31 12.13 1.71 -6.63
CA ILE A 31 12.12 0.44 -7.34
C ILE A 31 11.34 0.64 -8.64
N GLY A 32 12.00 0.42 -9.75
CA GLY A 32 11.39 0.49 -11.07
C GLY A 32 10.42 -0.66 -11.34
N SER A 33 10.28 -1.01 -12.60
CA SER A 33 9.32 -2.04 -13.03
C SER A 33 9.89 -3.45 -12.87
N ILE A 34 9.32 -4.22 -11.97
CA ILE A 34 9.65 -5.62 -11.67
C ILE A 34 8.45 -6.51 -11.98
N ASN A 35 8.64 -7.60 -12.75
CA ASN A 35 7.59 -8.58 -13.01
C ASN A 35 7.43 -9.59 -11.86
N GLY A 36 8.44 -9.74 -11.03
CA GLY A 36 8.40 -10.57 -9.83
C GLY A 36 7.80 -9.89 -8.62
N ALA A 37 7.90 -10.54 -7.46
CA ALA A 37 7.48 -9.97 -6.19
C ALA A 37 8.51 -8.98 -5.65
N VAL A 38 8.04 -7.95 -4.95
CA VAL A 38 8.88 -6.94 -4.31
C VAL A 38 8.66 -6.96 -2.80
N LEU A 39 9.75 -7.10 -2.06
CA LEU A 39 9.82 -6.93 -0.61
C LEU A 39 10.69 -5.72 -0.29
N ALA A 40 10.10 -4.64 0.19
CA ALA A 40 10.78 -3.40 0.50
C ALA A 40 10.58 -3.01 1.98
N ARG A 41 11.67 -2.81 2.70
CA ARG A 41 11.62 -2.41 4.12
C ARG A 41 12.60 -1.28 4.41
N THR A 42 12.10 -0.25 5.09
CA THR A 42 12.94 0.84 5.61
C THR A 42 12.53 1.21 7.03
N GLY A 43 13.46 1.68 7.82
CA GLY A 43 13.14 2.22 9.15
C GLY A 43 12.56 3.63 9.04
N SER A 44 13.18 4.46 8.22
CA SER A 44 12.73 5.83 7.95
C SER A 44 13.03 6.17 6.49
N GLY A 45 12.08 6.62 5.76
CA GLY A 45 12.19 6.94 4.34
C GLY A 45 10.99 6.46 3.55
N ASP A 46 10.88 6.94 2.35
CA ASP A 46 9.79 6.63 1.44
C ASP A 46 10.11 5.37 0.61
N ILE A 47 9.06 4.65 0.28
CA ILE A 47 9.14 3.51 -0.65
C ILE A 47 8.32 3.85 -1.88
N HIS A 48 8.99 3.95 -3.02
CA HIS A 48 8.36 4.21 -4.30
C HIS A 48 8.60 3.05 -5.26
N ILE A 49 7.52 2.47 -5.77
CA ILE A 49 7.54 1.31 -6.67
C ILE A 49 6.72 1.64 -7.92
N GLU A 50 7.33 1.55 -9.09
CA GLU A 50 6.61 1.78 -10.34
C GLU A 50 5.70 0.60 -10.68
N ARG A 51 6.23 -0.63 -10.61
CA ARG A 51 5.48 -1.84 -10.92
C ARG A 51 6.01 -3.05 -10.16
N ALA A 52 5.10 -3.84 -9.60
CA ALA A 52 5.39 -5.14 -9.00
C ALA A 52 4.41 -6.19 -9.55
N GLY A 53 4.82 -6.98 -10.51
CA GLY A 53 3.95 -7.95 -11.18
C GLY A 53 3.55 -9.14 -10.31
N GLY A 54 4.43 -9.57 -9.41
CA GLY A 54 4.23 -10.73 -8.55
C GLY A 54 3.69 -10.44 -7.14
N GLY A 55 3.42 -9.20 -6.80
CA GLY A 55 2.95 -8.78 -5.50
C GLY A 55 3.91 -7.85 -4.76
N LEU A 56 3.44 -7.27 -3.66
CA LEU A 56 4.16 -6.25 -2.89
C LEU A 56 4.05 -6.49 -1.39
N ASP A 57 5.19 -6.55 -0.69
CA ASP A 57 5.28 -6.38 0.77
C ASP A 57 6.18 -5.16 1.05
N ALA A 58 5.56 -4.03 1.38
CA ALA A 58 6.25 -2.77 1.67
C ALA A 58 6.02 -2.36 3.12
N ARG A 59 7.10 -2.08 3.85
CA ARG A 59 7.03 -1.65 5.25
C ARG A 59 8.01 -0.53 5.53
N THR A 60 7.50 0.53 6.16
CA THR A 60 8.33 1.62 6.67
C THR A 60 7.90 1.98 8.10
N GLY A 61 8.82 2.45 8.90
CA GLY A 61 8.49 2.99 10.22
C GLY A 61 7.94 4.41 10.11
N SER A 62 8.56 5.24 9.29
CA SER A 62 8.12 6.62 9.00
C SER A 62 8.42 6.94 7.55
N GLY A 63 7.45 7.31 6.81
CA GLY A 63 7.54 7.63 5.39
C GLY A 63 6.34 7.09 4.62
N ASP A 64 6.25 7.51 3.39
CA ASP A 64 5.15 7.15 2.50
C ASP A 64 5.45 5.88 1.71
N ILE A 65 4.41 5.16 1.37
CA ILE A 65 4.48 4.01 0.46
C ILE A 65 3.66 4.33 -0.79
N ARG A 66 4.31 4.34 -1.94
CA ARG A 66 3.66 4.55 -3.24
C ARG A 66 3.96 3.41 -4.19
N ALA A 67 2.92 2.80 -4.75
CA ALA A 67 3.05 1.75 -5.75
C ALA A 67 2.03 1.94 -6.88
N SER A 68 2.52 2.17 -8.10
CA SER A 68 1.67 2.58 -9.22
C SER A 68 0.95 1.43 -9.92
N ALA A 69 1.50 0.21 -9.91
CA ALA A 69 0.86 -0.94 -10.53
C ALA A 69 1.31 -2.26 -9.88
N VAL A 70 0.44 -2.88 -9.11
CA VAL A 70 0.73 -4.16 -8.45
C VAL A 70 -0.15 -5.27 -9.05
N GLY A 71 0.49 -6.29 -9.60
CA GLY A 71 -0.18 -7.43 -10.25
C GLY A 71 -0.51 -8.59 -9.32
N GLY A 72 -0.09 -8.57 -8.06
CA GLY A 72 -0.34 -9.62 -7.08
C GLY A 72 -0.90 -9.06 -5.77
N ALA A 73 -0.83 -9.84 -4.70
CA ALA A 73 -1.27 -9.41 -3.39
C ALA A 73 -0.44 -8.22 -2.87
N ILE A 74 -1.09 -7.32 -2.16
CA ILE A 74 -0.46 -6.13 -1.56
C ILE A 74 -0.49 -6.24 -0.04
N SER A 75 0.67 -6.06 0.59
CA SER A 75 0.80 -5.81 2.02
C SER A 75 1.63 -4.55 2.22
N ALA A 76 0.97 -3.45 2.59
CA ALA A 76 1.61 -2.16 2.81
C ALA A 76 1.41 -1.70 4.26
N GLN A 77 2.51 -1.43 4.97
CA GLN A 77 2.45 -1.02 6.36
C GLN A 77 3.40 0.16 6.63
N THR A 78 2.88 1.20 7.25
CA THR A 78 3.69 2.32 7.75
C THR A 78 3.27 2.68 9.18
N GLY A 79 4.20 3.14 9.98
CA GLY A 79 3.86 3.69 11.30
C GLY A 79 3.30 5.11 11.20
N SER A 80 3.95 5.94 10.40
CA SER A 80 3.51 7.32 10.12
C SER A 80 3.81 7.66 8.67
N GLY A 81 2.82 8.01 7.92
CA GLY A 81 2.91 8.34 6.50
C GLY A 81 1.70 7.82 5.74
N ASP A 82 1.62 8.21 4.51
CA ASP A 82 0.53 7.88 3.62
C ASP A 82 0.82 6.58 2.83
N ILE A 83 -0.24 5.87 2.49
CA ILE A 83 -0.17 4.70 1.62
C ILE A 83 -0.98 5.02 0.36
N ASP A 84 -0.32 5.06 -0.79
CA ASP A 84 -0.96 5.23 -2.09
C ASP A 84 -0.58 4.05 -3.00
N VAL A 85 -1.52 3.14 -3.20
CA VAL A 85 -1.28 1.93 -3.97
C VAL A 85 -2.36 1.71 -5.03
N ALA A 86 -1.92 1.31 -6.21
CA ALA A 86 -2.80 0.95 -7.31
C ALA A 86 -2.66 -0.54 -7.63
N GLN A 87 -3.75 -1.26 -7.53
CA GLN A 87 -3.85 -2.67 -7.89
C GLN A 87 -4.15 -2.81 -9.38
N ALA A 88 -3.36 -3.62 -10.06
CA ALA A 88 -3.56 -3.91 -11.49
C ALA A 88 -4.27 -5.24 -11.74
N ALA A 89 -4.39 -6.11 -10.74
CA ALA A 89 -4.99 -7.43 -10.84
C ALA A 89 -5.99 -7.68 -9.68
N ARG A 90 -6.68 -8.80 -9.74
CA ARG A 90 -7.60 -9.22 -8.68
C ARG A 90 -6.84 -10.05 -7.66
N ALA A 91 -6.35 -9.42 -6.62
CA ALA A 91 -5.64 -10.08 -5.52
C ALA A 91 -5.92 -9.35 -4.19
N ASP A 92 -5.60 -10.00 -3.09
CA ASP A 92 -5.86 -9.46 -1.77
C ASP A 92 -5.01 -8.22 -1.48
N VAL A 93 -5.61 -7.26 -0.77
CA VAL A 93 -4.97 -6.02 -0.37
C VAL A 93 -5.07 -5.84 1.14
N GLU A 94 -3.93 -5.65 1.77
CA GLU A 94 -3.83 -5.26 3.17
C GLU A 94 -3.01 -3.97 3.27
N ALA A 95 -3.64 -2.89 3.76
CA ALA A 95 -2.97 -1.61 3.98
C ALA A 95 -3.19 -1.12 5.40
N ARG A 96 -2.10 -0.86 6.12
CA ARG A 96 -2.14 -0.39 7.50
C ARG A 96 -1.22 0.80 7.72
N THR A 97 -1.75 1.86 8.31
CA THR A 97 -0.95 2.99 8.81
C THR A 97 -1.38 3.36 10.23
N GLY A 98 -0.45 3.80 11.04
CA GLY A 98 -0.77 4.36 12.35
C GLY A 98 -1.31 5.78 12.23
N SER A 99 -0.67 6.61 11.41
CA SER A 99 -1.10 8.00 11.16
C SER A 99 -0.83 8.32 9.70
N GLY A 100 -1.84 8.70 8.97
CA GLY A 100 -1.76 9.04 7.56
C GLY A 100 -2.98 8.55 6.79
N ASP A 101 -3.10 9.02 5.57
CA ASP A 101 -4.18 8.67 4.67
C ASP A 101 -3.85 7.39 3.89
N VAL A 102 -4.86 6.64 3.53
CA VAL A 102 -4.73 5.49 2.64
C VAL A 102 -5.54 5.73 1.38
N MET A 103 -4.88 5.73 0.25
CA MET A 103 -5.49 5.78 -1.07
C MET A 103 -5.27 4.44 -1.78
N LEU A 104 -6.35 3.75 -2.11
CA LEU A 104 -6.33 2.51 -2.84
C LEU A 104 -7.08 2.68 -4.16
N SER A 105 -6.39 2.45 -5.26
CA SER A 105 -6.99 2.39 -6.59
C SER A 105 -7.15 0.95 -7.04
N LEU A 106 -8.37 0.57 -7.37
CA LEU A 106 -8.73 -0.77 -7.83
C LEU A 106 -9.23 -0.72 -9.27
N PRO A 107 -9.09 -1.82 -10.03
CA PRO A 107 -9.72 -1.90 -11.35
C PRO A 107 -11.24 -1.66 -11.28
N ALA A 108 -11.79 -0.95 -12.26
CA ALA A 108 -13.21 -0.59 -12.29
C ALA A 108 -14.16 -1.79 -12.29
N ASP A 109 -13.70 -2.96 -12.72
CA ASP A 109 -14.41 -4.22 -12.76
C ASP A 109 -14.10 -5.14 -11.57
N ALA A 110 -13.33 -4.69 -10.57
CA ALA A 110 -12.97 -5.48 -9.41
C ALA A 110 -14.18 -5.87 -8.57
N ALA A 111 -14.21 -7.14 -8.18
CA ALA A 111 -15.14 -7.68 -7.21
C ALA A 111 -14.36 -8.01 -5.93
N PHE A 112 -14.75 -7.44 -4.80
CA PHE A 112 -14.01 -7.59 -3.55
C PHE A 112 -14.88 -7.48 -2.31
N ALA A 113 -14.39 -8.07 -1.22
CA ALA A 113 -14.95 -7.88 0.12
C ALA A 113 -14.12 -6.82 0.83
N LEU A 114 -14.75 -5.70 1.20
CA LEU A 114 -14.10 -4.55 1.82
C LEU A 114 -14.26 -4.56 3.34
N SER A 115 -13.16 -4.37 4.05
CA SER A 115 -13.13 -4.03 5.47
C SER A 115 -12.25 -2.81 5.65
N ALA A 116 -12.84 -1.64 5.83
CA ALA A 116 -12.12 -0.40 6.03
C ALA A 116 -12.42 0.18 7.43
N ARG A 117 -11.38 0.55 8.17
CA ARG A 117 -11.49 1.08 9.53
C ARG A 117 -10.53 2.25 9.74
N THR A 118 -11.04 3.31 10.35
CA THR A 118 -10.22 4.43 10.84
C THR A 118 -10.57 4.75 12.29
N GLY A 119 -9.60 5.14 13.09
CA GLY A 119 -9.84 5.64 14.45
C GLY A 119 -10.39 7.06 14.40
N SER A 120 -9.77 7.93 13.61
CA SER A 120 -10.19 9.32 13.41
C SER A 120 -10.06 9.67 11.93
N GLY A 121 -11.14 10.03 11.30
CA GLY A 121 -11.18 10.35 9.87
C GLY A 121 -12.45 9.87 9.19
N SER A 122 -12.41 9.81 7.88
CA SER A 122 -13.53 9.39 7.04
C SER A 122 -13.14 8.26 6.10
N ILE A 123 -14.13 7.49 5.66
CA ILE A 123 -13.95 6.44 4.67
C ILE A 123 -14.83 6.77 3.47
N GLU A 124 -14.19 6.91 2.31
CA GLU A 124 -14.81 7.22 1.03
C GLU A 124 -14.53 6.10 0.04
N ALA A 125 -15.56 5.55 -0.56
CA ALA A 125 -15.45 4.58 -1.65
C ALA A 125 -16.21 5.12 -2.86
N SER A 126 -15.52 5.23 -3.98
CA SER A 126 -16.13 5.68 -5.25
C SER A 126 -16.92 4.59 -5.95
N GLN A 127 -16.64 3.33 -5.65
CA GLN A 127 -17.39 2.20 -6.18
C GLN A 127 -18.63 1.91 -5.32
N PRO A 128 -19.73 1.40 -5.91
CA PRO A 128 -20.93 1.07 -5.18
C PRO A 128 -20.68 -0.13 -4.26
N VAL A 129 -20.52 0.13 -2.97
CA VAL A 129 -20.36 -0.90 -1.93
C VAL A 129 -21.73 -1.32 -1.41
N GLN A 130 -22.04 -2.61 -1.52
CA GLN A 130 -23.17 -3.20 -0.81
C GLN A 130 -22.77 -3.38 0.65
N VAL A 131 -23.22 -2.47 1.50
CA VAL A 131 -22.83 -2.41 2.91
C VAL A 131 -23.50 -3.55 3.68
N GLU A 132 -22.69 -4.37 4.34
CA GLU A 132 -23.17 -5.37 5.29
C GLU A 132 -23.26 -4.76 6.68
N GLY A 133 -24.47 -4.51 7.16
CA GLY A 133 -24.71 -3.91 8.47
C GLY A 133 -24.84 -2.38 8.47
N LYS A 134 -24.49 -1.73 9.58
CA LYS A 134 -24.61 -0.27 9.72
C LYS A 134 -23.34 0.42 9.23
N ARG A 135 -23.48 1.25 8.20
CA ARG A 135 -22.41 2.17 7.81
C ARG A 135 -22.12 3.15 8.96
N ARG A 136 -20.88 3.16 9.44
CA ARG A 136 -20.40 4.13 10.41
C ARG A 136 -19.37 5.04 9.74
N ARG A 137 -19.20 6.26 10.25
CA ARG A 137 -18.23 7.21 9.71
C ARG A 137 -16.79 6.67 9.69
N ASN A 138 -16.46 5.84 10.66
CA ASN A 138 -15.12 5.29 10.87
C ASN A 138 -14.99 3.79 10.55
N ARG A 139 -16.04 3.17 10.02
CA ARG A 139 -16.04 1.75 9.62
C ARG A 139 -16.95 1.50 8.45
N LEU A 140 -16.41 0.90 7.42
CA LEU A 140 -17.15 0.48 6.24
C LEU A 140 -16.82 -0.99 5.96
N GLU A 141 -17.83 -1.83 6.02
CA GLU A 141 -17.74 -3.25 5.67
C GLU A 141 -18.83 -3.57 4.66
N GLY A 142 -18.46 -4.31 3.64
CA GLY A 142 -19.40 -4.69 2.61
C GLY A 142 -18.72 -5.36 1.42
N THR A 143 -19.50 -5.65 0.41
CA THR A 143 -19.03 -6.28 -0.81
C THR A 143 -19.27 -5.39 -2.02
N VAL A 144 -18.39 -5.48 -2.99
CA VAL A 144 -18.53 -4.87 -4.31
C VAL A 144 -18.67 -6.00 -5.32
N ARG A 145 -19.73 -5.94 -6.13
CA ARG A 145 -20.04 -6.94 -7.18
C ARG A 145 -20.04 -8.38 -6.67
N GLY A 146 -20.63 -8.62 -5.49
CA GLY A 146 -20.80 -9.96 -4.93
C GLY A 146 -19.58 -10.49 -4.17
N GLY A 147 -18.54 -9.67 -3.98
CA GLY A 147 -17.32 -10.08 -3.27
C GLY A 147 -16.33 -10.81 -4.17
N GLY A 148 -15.24 -11.24 -3.61
CA GLY A 148 -14.11 -11.89 -4.31
C GLY A 148 -12.86 -11.79 -3.47
N THR A 149 -11.89 -11.02 -3.93
CA THR A 149 -10.66 -10.75 -3.17
C THR A 149 -10.93 -9.96 -1.90
N ARG A 150 -10.07 -10.12 -0.91
CA ARG A 150 -10.18 -9.38 0.35
C ARG A 150 -9.42 -8.06 0.27
N VAL A 151 -10.08 -6.99 0.72
CA VAL A 151 -9.47 -5.66 0.88
C VAL A 151 -9.63 -5.24 2.33
N ASP A 152 -8.53 -5.23 3.08
CA ASP A 152 -8.48 -4.84 4.49
C ASP A 152 -7.63 -3.58 4.65
N ILE A 153 -8.25 -2.48 5.06
CA ILE A 153 -7.58 -1.19 5.23
C ILE A 153 -7.81 -0.69 6.64
N THR A 154 -6.74 -0.35 7.33
CA THR A 154 -6.81 0.20 8.68
C THR A 154 -5.88 1.40 8.83
N THR A 155 -6.41 2.52 9.34
CA THR A 155 -5.61 3.66 9.79
C THR A 155 -6.01 4.05 11.22
N GLY A 156 -5.05 4.47 12.02
CA GLY A 156 -5.36 5.02 13.34
C GLY A 156 -5.90 6.44 13.25
N SER A 157 -5.25 7.30 12.47
CA SER A 157 -5.67 8.68 12.22
C SER A 157 -5.45 9.02 10.76
N GLY A 158 -6.50 9.40 10.08
CA GLY A 158 -6.47 9.71 8.66
C GLY A 158 -7.69 9.18 7.93
N SER A 159 -7.80 9.53 6.68
CA SER A 159 -8.91 9.15 5.80
C SER A 159 -8.54 7.99 4.89
N ILE A 160 -9.52 7.19 4.56
CA ILE A 160 -9.38 6.08 3.60
C ILE A 160 -10.18 6.42 2.35
N ARG A 161 -9.51 6.39 1.20
CA ARG A 161 -10.15 6.62 -0.11
C ARG A 161 -9.92 5.41 -1.01
N ILE A 162 -11.01 4.89 -1.56
CA ILE A 162 -11.01 3.75 -2.48
C ILE A 162 -11.63 4.21 -3.80
N ARG A 163 -10.86 4.08 -4.87
CA ARG A 163 -11.25 4.51 -6.22
C ARG A 163 -11.33 3.34 -7.18
#